data_4eca0caf54731e96f69ae2371ad4578c
#
_entry.id   4eca0caf54731e96f69ae2371ad4578c
#
_cell.length_a   1.000
_cell.length_b   1.000
_cell.length_c   1.000
_cell.angle_alpha   90.00
_cell.angle_beta   90.00
_cell.angle_gamma   90.00
#
_symmetry.space_group_name_H-M   'P 1'
#
loop_
_entity.id
_entity.type
_entity.pdbx_description
1 polymer ?
#
loop_
_entity_poly.entity_id
_entity_poly.type
_entity_poly.pdbx_seq_one_letter_code
_entity_poly.pdbx_strand_id
1 'polypeptide(L)'
;MRRALVLAALLAAGPAQAQEAPAASRWTGAVEKTEAHLAYAVPESDEVELALSCTRKTGQIRIFFPAEERLAATLRGSTWLDKVGRPAPWPVSVTVASGVQTTTVRGRAEADELAGGSSVTVELTDRAPVIQAFAKTGELRVTALGTTVAVPPAPRRDASRLVRACR
;
A
#
# COMPACT_ATOMS: atom_id res chain seq x y z
N MET A 1 -59.50 -51.04 -9.77
CA MET A 1 -59.13 -50.23 -8.61
C MET A 1 -57.64 -49.83 -8.76
N ARG A 2 -57.36 -48.60 -9.24
CA ARG A 2 -55.96 -48.08 -9.46
C ARG A 2 -55.65 -47.08 -8.37
N ARG A 3 -54.68 -47.38 -7.47
CA ARG A 3 -54.19 -46.49 -6.41
C ARG A 3 -53.09 -45.61 -7.00
N ALA A 4 -53.31 -44.30 -7.07
CA ALA A 4 -52.32 -43.33 -7.41
C ALA A 4 -51.48 -42.97 -6.17
N LEU A 5 -50.17 -43.16 -6.23
CA LEU A 5 -49.22 -42.69 -5.22
C LEU A 5 -48.79 -41.24 -5.64
N VAL A 6 -49.09 -40.28 -4.76
CA VAL A 6 -48.62 -38.89 -4.87
C VAL A 6 -47.29 -38.80 -4.08
N LEU A 7 -46.18 -38.56 -4.80
CA LEU A 7 -44.88 -38.26 -4.18
C LEU A 7 -44.83 -36.76 -3.91
N ALA A 8 -44.76 -36.36 -2.66
CA ALA A 8 -44.51 -34.98 -2.29
C ALA A 8 -43.00 -34.77 -2.21
N ALA A 9 -42.45 -33.91 -3.10
CA ALA A 9 -41.05 -33.48 -3.07
C ALA A 9 -40.91 -32.28 -2.12
N LEU A 10 -40.22 -32.48 -0.97
CA LEU A 10 -39.82 -31.41 -0.07
C LEU A 10 -38.59 -30.72 -0.65
N LEU A 11 -38.74 -29.49 -1.14
CA LEU A 11 -37.65 -28.59 -1.48
C LEU A 11 -37.06 -28.00 -0.18
N ALA A 12 -35.89 -28.48 0.23
CA ALA A 12 -35.11 -27.88 1.30
C ALA A 12 -34.43 -26.59 0.77
N ALA A 13 -34.97 -25.43 1.13
CA ALA A 13 -34.33 -24.15 0.94
C ALA A 13 -33.16 -24.05 1.95
N GLY A 14 -31.93 -24.25 1.49
CA GLY A 14 -30.72 -23.98 2.29
C GLY A 14 -30.60 -22.49 2.59
N PRO A 15 -30.04 -22.11 3.77
CA PRO A 15 -29.80 -20.71 4.08
C PRO A 15 -28.82 -20.12 3.06
N ALA A 16 -29.22 -19.04 2.37
CA ALA A 16 -28.33 -18.24 1.55
C ALA A 16 -27.27 -17.62 2.46
N GLN A 17 -26.02 -18.07 2.36
CA GLN A 17 -24.90 -17.41 3.02
C GLN A 17 -24.75 -16.04 2.38
N ALA A 18 -25.01 -15.00 3.15
CA ALA A 18 -24.69 -13.63 2.76
C ALA A 18 -23.16 -13.55 2.59
N GLN A 19 -22.71 -13.42 1.37
CA GLN A 19 -21.29 -13.22 1.05
C GLN A 19 -20.95 -11.81 1.53
N GLU A 20 -20.14 -11.72 2.59
CA GLU A 20 -19.68 -10.46 3.16
C GLU A 20 -18.93 -9.69 2.05
N ALA A 21 -19.35 -8.46 1.77
CA ALA A 21 -18.67 -7.64 0.76
C ALA A 21 -17.20 -7.43 1.20
N PRO A 22 -16.23 -7.51 0.28
CA PRO A 22 -14.82 -7.30 0.62
C PRO A 22 -14.64 -5.95 1.31
N ALA A 23 -13.88 -5.93 2.40
CA ALA A 23 -13.64 -4.72 3.16
C ALA A 23 -12.94 -3.68 2.26
N ALA A 24 -13.47 -2.45 2.22
CA ALA A 24 -12.87 -1.37 1.44
C ALA A 24 -11.61 -0.83 2.12
N SER A 25 -10.60 -0.46 1.33
CA SER A 25 -9.38 0.20 1.82
C SER A 25 -9.72 1.47 2.58
N ARG A 26 -8.99 1.72 3.67
CA ARG A 26 -9.13 2.92 4.50
C ARG A 26 -7.81 3.33 5.14
N TRP A 27 -7.72 4.59 5.54
CA TRP A 27 -6.59 5.07 6.32
C TRP A 27 -6.65 4.53 7.75
N THR A 28 -5.55 3.93 8.17
CA THR A 28 -5.29 3.49 9.55
C THR A 28 -3.89 3.94 9.96
N GLY A 29 -3.70 4.28 11.21
CA GLY A 29 -2.37 4.69 11.67
C GLY A 29 -2.22 4.69 13.18
N ALA A 30 -0.99 4.54 13.63
CA ALA A 30 -0.62 4.62 15.04
C ALA A 30 0.69 5.40 15.22
N VAL A 31 0.86 5.93 16.42
CA VAL A 31 2.12 6.48 16.92
C VAL A 31 2.46 5.72 18.18
N GLU A 32 3.47 4.88 18.08
CA GLU A 32 3.96 4.03 19.15
C GLU A 32 5.17 4.67 19.84
N LYS A 33 5.82 3.93 20.73
CA LYS A 33 6.97 4.44 21.50
C LYS A 33 8.17 4.81 20.61
N THR A 34 8.47 3.97 19.62
CA THR A 34 9.65 4.07 18.74
C THR A 34 9.31 4.40 17.29
N GLU A 35 8.09 4.11 16.86
CA GLU A 35 7.68 4.21 15.47
C GLU A 35 6.36 4.96 15.32
N ALA A 36 6.15 5.48 14.13
CA ALA A 36 4.86 6.00 13.69
C ALA A 36 4.56 5.48 12.29
N HIS A 37 3.31 5.13 12.04
CA HIS A 37 2.87 4.69 10.73
C HIS A 37 1.47 5.23 10.39
N LEU A 38 1.20 5.29 9.09
CA LEU A 38 -0.07 5.67 8.50
C LEU A 38 -0.20 4.95 7.17
N ALA A 39 -1.22 4.13 6.99
CA ALA A 39 -1.39 3.32 5.80
C ALA A 39 -2.82 3.42 5.24
N TYR A 40 -2.94 3.42 3.93
CA TYR A 40 -4.16 3.18 3.19
C TYR A 40 -4.15 1.75 2.71
N ALA A 41 -4.98 0.92 3.31
CA ALA A 41 -4.94 -0.53 3.16
C ALA A 41 -6.32 -1.15 3.42
N VAL A 42 -6.53 -2.37 2.94
CA VAL A 42 -7.66 -3.20 3.36
C VAL A 42 -7.40 -3.66 4.80
N PRO A 43 -8.32 -3.38 5.75
CA PRO A 43 -8.15 -3.80 7.14
C PRO A 43 -7.98 -5.31 7.28
N GLU A 44 -7.08 -5.72 8.17
CA GLU A 44 -6.82 -7.14 8.49
C GLU A 44 -6.34 -7.97 7.29
N SER A 45 -5.73 -7.32 6.30
CA SER A 45 -5.12 -7.97 5.14
C SER A 45 -3.72 -7.41 4.88
N ASP A 46 -2.95 -8.11 4.03
CA ASP A 46 -1.64 -7.66 3.55
C ASP A 46 -1.74 -6.70 2.35
N GLU A 47 -2.96 -6.34 1.93
CA GLU A 47 -3.19 -5.45 0.80
C GLU A 47 -3.00 -3.98 1.20
N VAL A 48 -1.80 -3.47 0.96
CA VAL A 48 -1.41 -2.09 1.22
C VAL A 48 -1.25 -1.35 -0.11
N GLU A 49 -2.04 -0.29 -0.31
CA GLU A 49 -1.90 0.57 -1.49
C GLU A 49 -0.86 1.67 -1.29
N LEU A 50 -0.78 2.23 -0.09
CA LEU A 50 0.18 3.27 0.26
C LEU A 50 0.44 3.25 1.76
N ALA A 51 1.71 3.24 2.17
CA ALA A 51 2.08 3.37 3.58
C ALA A 51 3.18 4.41 3.79
N LEU A 52 3.08 5.11 4.91
CA LEU A 52 4.11 6.01 5.40
C LEU A 52 4.52 5.54 6.80
N SER A 53 5.82 5.51 7.05
CA SER A 53 6.35 5.14 8.36
C SER A 53 7.62 5.91 8.69
N CYS A 54 7.97 5.95 9.96
CA CYS A 54 9.26 6.44 10.43
C CYS A 54 9.65 5.83 11.76
N THR A 55 10.93 5.73 12.02
CA THR A 55 11.44 5.72 13.39
C THR A 55 11.32 7.14 13.95
N ARG A 56 10.70 7.28 15.10
CA ARG A 56 10.41 8.61 15.67
C ARG A 56 11.69 9.42 15.92
N LYS A 57 11.59 10.72 15.71
CA LYS A 57 12.68 11.70 15.94
C LYS A 57 13.91 11.53 15.01
N THR A 58 13.79 10.76 13.94
CA THR A 58 14.88 10.63 12.97
C THR A 58 14.84 11.69 11.86
N GLY A 59 13.71 12.38 11.70
CA GLY A 59 13.49 13.33 10.62
C GLY A 59 13.32 12.68 9.24
N GLN A 60 13.22 11.32 9.18
CA GLN A 60 13.08 10.57 7.94
C GLN A 60 11.71 9.90 7.88
N ILE A 61 11.05 10.06 6.75
CA ILE A 61 9.77 9.40 6.47
C ILE A 61 9.96 8.46 5.29
N ARG A 62 9.64 7.21 5.50
CA ARG A 62 9.62 6.17 4.47
C ARG A 62 8.22 6.10 3.88
N ILE A 63 8.13 6.09 2.55
CA ILE A 63 6.90 5.86 1.80
C ILE A 63 7.06 4.55 1.06
N PHE A 64 6.07 3.67 1.20
CA PHE A 64 5.98 2.37 0.55
C PHE A 64 4.73 2.31 -0.31
N PHE A 65 4.83 1.71 -1.51
CA PHE A 65 3.70 1.42 -2.39
C PHE A 65 4.03 0.30 -3.37
N PRO A 66 3.05 -0.50 -3.79
CA PRO A 66 3.21 -1.49 -4.84
C PRO A 66 3.26 -0.83 -6.22
N ALA A 67 4.01 -1.44 -7.15
CA ALA A 67 4.03 -1.09 -8.56
C ALA A 67 3.79 -2.34 -9.40
N GLU A 68 3.00 -2.20 -10.48
CA GLU A 68 2.63 -3.32 -11.34
C GLU A 68 3.82 -3.89 -12.12
N GLU A 69 4.80 -3.04 -12.48
CA GLU A 69 5.97 -3.47 -13.23
C GLU A 69 6.82 -4.43 -12.40
N ARG A 70 7.06 -5.61 -12.95
CA ARG A 70 7.93 -6.62 -12.35
C ARG A 70 9.37 -6.44 -12.85
N LEU A 71 10.24 -5.98 -11.97
CA LEU A 71 11.68 -5.90 -12.23
C LEU A 71 12.38 -7.25 -12.05
N ALA A 72 11.89 -8.07 -11.12
CA ALA A 72 12.43 -9.40 -10.84
C ALA A 72 12.27 -10.36 -12.03
N ALA A 73 13.38 -10.88 -12.56
CA ALA A 73 13.38 -11.81 -13.68
C ALA A 73 13.78 -13.23 -13.27
N THR A 74 14.77 -13.38 -12.38
CA THR A 74 15.31 -14.68 -11.97
C THR A 74 15.66 -14.69 -10.50
N LEU A 75 15.33 -15.78 -9.81
CA LEU A 75 15.75 -16.02 -8.43
C LEU A 75 17.02 -16.87 -8.41
N ARG A 76 18.07 -16.39 -7.75
CA ARG A 76 19.33 -17.12 -7.54
C ARG A 76 19.58 -17.24 -6.04
N GLY A 77 19.39 -18.45 -5.50
CA GLY A 77 19.35 -18.64 -4.05
C GLY A 77 18.18 -17.86 -3.47
N SER A 78 18.44 -16.93 -2.55
CA SER A 78 17.44 -16.04 -1.94
C SER A 78 17.44 -14.62 -2.56
N THR A 79 18.17 -14.40 -3.66
CA THR A 79 18.34 -13.07 -4.24
C THR A 79 17.64 -12.96 -5.59
N TRP A 80 16.71 -12.03 -5.73
CA TRP A 80 16.12 -11.69 -7.00
C TRP A 80 17.08 -10.87 -7.86
N LEU A 81 17.16 -11.24 -9.14
CA LEU A 81 17.93 -10.53 -10.16
C LEU A 81 16.99 -9.94 -11.21
N ASP A 82 17.34 -8.76 -11.74
CA ASP A 82 16.66 -8.17 -12.89
C ASP A 82 17.05 -8.85 -14.22
N LYS A 83 16.46 -8.38 -15.33
CA LYS A 83 16.71 -8.92 -16.69
C LYS A 83 18.17 -8.86 -17.14
N VAL A 84 18.99 -7.99 -16.52
CA VAL A 84 20.42 -7.86 -16.83
C VAL A 84 21.33 -8.43 -15.73
N GLY A 85 20.74 -9.18 -14.77
CA GLY A 85 21.47 -9.92 -13.75
C GLY A 85 21.87 -9.08 -12.52
N ARG A 86 21.34 -7.87 -12.33
CA ARG A 86 21.62 -7.05 -11.14
C ARG A 86 20.75 -7.50 -9.98
N PRO A 87 21.31 -7.62 -8.77
CA PRO A 87 20.54 -8.01 -7.58
C PRO A 87 19.61 -6.89 -7.09
N ALA A 88 18.50 -7.28 -6.48
CA ALA A 88 17.67 -6.37 -5.69
C ALA A 88 18.44 -5.91 -4.43
N PRO A 89 18.10 -4.70 -3.86
CA PRO A 89 17.10 -3.76 -4.34
C PRO A 89 17.55 -2.94 -5.54
N TRP A 90 16.65 -2.69 -6.49
CA TRP A 90 16.97 -1.90 -7.69
C TRP A 90 16.72 -0.42 -7.48
N PRO A 91 17.64 0.48 -7.88
CA PRO A 91 17.39 1.92 -7.82
C PRO A 91 16.34 2.32 -8.86
N VAL A 92 15.34 3.07 -8.41
CA VAL A 92 14.25 3.59 -9.25
C VAL A 92 14.05 5.09 -9.01
N SER A 93 13.50 5.77 -10.01
CA SER A 93 13.08 7.18 -9.87
C SER A 93 11.66 7.21 -9.33
N VAL A 94 11.44 7.93 -8.24
CA VAL A 94 10.13 8.08 -7.60
C VAL A 94 9.73 9.55 -7.60
N THR A 95 8.59 9.86 -8.18
CA THR A 95 7.97 11.18 -8.08
C THR A 95 6.93 11.16 -6.98
N VAL A 96 7.05 12.08 -6.03
CA VAL A 96 6.12 12.27 -4.90
C VAL A 96 5.48 13.65 -5.05
N ALA A 97 4.15 13.72 -4.98
CA ALA A 97 3.38 14.95 -5.12
C ALA A 97 2.34 15.09 -4.00
N SER A 98 2.13 16.33 -3.54
CA SER A 98 1.09 16.71 -2.58
C SER A 98 0.64 18.14 -2.86
N GLY A 99 -0.62 18.32 -3.27
CA GLY A 99 -1.11 19.58 -3.78
C GLY A 99 -0.26 20.08 -4.95
N VAL A 100 0.31 21.29 -4.84
CA VAL A 100 1.19 21.88 -5.85
C VAL A 100 2.67 21.52 -5.69
N GLN A 101 3.02 20.84 -4.58
CA GLN A 101 4.39 20.43 -4.32
C GLN A 101 4.69 19.11 -5.00
N THR A 102 5.82 19.04 -5.71
CA THR A 102 6.29 17.82 -6.37
C THR A 102 7.80 17.72 -6.20
N THR A 103 8.28 16.50 -5.99
CA THR A 103 9.71 16.19 -5.97
C THR A 103 9.97 14.83 -6.62
N THR A 104 11.12 14.70 -7.27
CA THR A 104 11.58 13.41 -7.80
C THR A 104 12.88 13.04 -7.11
N VAL A 105 12.90 11.86 -6.53
CA VAL A 105 14.03 11.34 -5.76
C VAL A 105 14.34 9.89 -6.12
N ARG A 106 15.51 9.42 -5.74
CA ARG A 106 15.89 8.01 -5.89
C ARG A 106 15.20 7.19 -4.80
N GLY A 107 14.47 6.18 -5.21
CA GLY A 107 13.92 5.13 -4.35
C GLY A 107 14.58 3.77 -4.64
N ARG A 108 14.04 2.74 -4.02
CA ARG A 108 14.43 1.33 -4.18
C ARG A 108 13.20 0.51 -4.50
N ALA A 109 13.36 -0.46 -5.40
CA ALA A 109 12.34 -1.45 -5.71
C ALA A 109 12.85 -2.85 -5.37
N GLU A 110 11.97 -3.68 -4.88
CA GLU A 110 12.19 -5.09 -4.58
C GLU A 110 11.12 -5.93 -5.25
N ALA A 111 11.33 -7.24 -5.36
CA ALA A 111 10.32 -8.15 -5.87
C ALA A 111 9.13 -8.20 -4.90
N ASP A 112 7.93 -8.04 -5.42
CA ASP A 112 6.71 -8.35 -4.69
C ASP A 112 6.27 -9.76 -5.06
N GLU A 113 6.57 -10.72 -4.19
CA GLU A 113 6.28 -12.14 -4.44
C GLU A 113 4.78 -12.45 -4.34
N LEU A 114 4.03 -11.67 -3.58
CA LEU A 114 2.60 -11.88 -3.38
C LEU A 114 1.78 -11.31 -4.52
N ALA A 115 2.04 -10.05 -4.90
CA ALA A 115 1.31 -9.38 -5.98
C ALA A 115 1.93 -9.61 -7.36
N GLY A 116 3.16 -10.15 -7.46
CA GLY A 116 3.84 -10.44 -8.72
C GLY A 116 4.47 -9.24 -9.42
N GLY A 117 4.38 -8.04 -8.85
CA GLY A 117 4.97 -6.79 -9.32
C GLY A 117 6.29 -6.46 -8.62
N SER A 118 6.43 -5.20 -8.23
CA SER A 118 7.53 -4.71 -7.40
C SER A 118 6.99 -3.88 -6.24
N SER A 119 7.59 -4.00 -5.06
CA SER A 119 7.38 -3.06 -3.97
C SER A 119 8.38 -1.92 -4.06
N VAL A 120 7.91 -0.68 -3.96
CA VAL A 120 8.74 0.52 -4.08
C VAL A 120 8.81 1.22 -2.73
N THR A 121 10.02 1.57 -2.33
CA THR A 121 10.29 2.34 -1.11
C THR A 121 11.09 3.59 -1.44
N VAL A 122 10.68 4.73 -0.89
CA VAL A 122 11.41 5.99 -0.97
C VAL A 122 11.46 6.67 0.40
N GLU A 123 12.56 7.37 0.67
CA GLU A 123 12.75 8.10 1.93
C GLU A 123 12.86 9.60 1.65
N LEU A 124 12.13 10.40 2.43
CA LEU A 124 12.14 11.85 2.39
C LEU A 124 12.31 12.41 3.80
N THR A 125 12.89 13.60 3.89
CA THR A 125 12.95 14.28 5.20
C THR A 125 11.56 14.79 5.58
N ASP A 126 11.28 14.85 6.87
CA ASP A 126 10.06 15.46 7.43
C ASP A 126 9.90 16.93 7.00
N ARG A 127 11.00 17.60 6.65
CA ARG A 127 11.05 19.01 6.21
C ARG A 127 10.87 19.20 4.70
N ALA A 128 10.85 18.13 3.91
CA ALA A 128 10.63 18.23 2.47
C ALA A 128 9.31 18.97 2.18
N PRO A 129 9.26 19.93 1.25
CA PRO A 129 8.05 20.71 0.96
C PRO A 129 6.83 19.84 0.65
N VAL A 130 7.00 18.73 -0.07
CA VAL A 130 5.94 17.77 -0.38
C VAL A 130 5.39 17.08 0.90
N ILE A 131 6.25 16.75 1.86
CA ILE A 131 5.84 16.16 3.14
C ILE A 131 5.12 17.18 4.02
N GLN A 132 5.57 18.43 4.02
CA GLN A 132 4.90 19.50 4.73
C GLN A 132 3.53 19.83 4.11
N ALA A 133 3.39 19.73 2.78
CA ALA A 133 2.10 19.83 2.11
C ALA A 133 1.17 18.67 2.49
N PHE A 134 1.65 17.44 2.47
CA PHE A 134 0.91 16.25 2.93
C PHE A 134 0.40 16.43 4.37
N ALA A 135 1.24 16.90 5.29
CA ALA A 135 0.81 17.15 6.67
C ALA A 135 -0.37 18.13 6.79
N LYS A 136 -0.51 19.05 5.83
CA LYS A 136 -1.58 20.07 5.81
C LYS A 136 -2.84 19.61 5.09
N THR A 137 -2.68 18.86 4.01
CA THR A 137 -3.80 18.49 3.10
C THR A 137 -4.26 17.05 3.28
N GLY A 138 -3.37 16.15 3.68
CA GLY A 138 -3.57 14.71 3.65
C GLY A 138 -3.42 14.12 2.24
N GLU A 139 -3.23 14.92 1.19
CA GLU A 139 -3.10 14.47 -0.19
C GLU A 139 -1.69 13.95 -0.45
N LEU A 140 -1.59 12.76 -1.02
CA LEU A 140 -0.32 12.20 -1.46
C LEU A 140 -0.54 11.39 -2.74
N ARG A 141 0.35 11.60 -3.70
CA ARG A 141 0.45 10.82 -4.93
C ARG A 141 1.89 10.40 -5.12
N VAL A 142 2.10 9.15 -5.49
CA VAL A 142 3.43 8.62 -5.78
C VAL A 142 3.43 7.97 -7.15
N THR A 143 4.54 8.11 -7.90
CA THR A 143 4.69 7.54 -9.23
C THR A 143 6.07 6.93 -9.38
N ALA A 144 6.14 5.67 -9.75
CA ALA A 144 7.37 4.96 -10.13
C ALA A 144 7.02 3.80 -11.06
N LEU A 145 7.97 3.38 -11.90
CA LEU A 145 7.83 2.19 -12.75
C LEU A 145 6.51 2.20 -13.56
N GLY A 146 6.11 3.36 -14.10
CA GLY A 146 4.85 3.49 -14.85
C GLY A 146 3.57 3.45 -14.01
N THR A 147 3.64 3.06 -12.74
CA THR A 147 2.50 3.01 -11.82
C THR A 147 2.35 4.34 -11.08
N THR A 148 1.12 4.84 -11.01
CA THR A 148 0.76 5.99 -10.17
C THR A 148 -0.26 5.55 -9.12
N VAL A 149 0.12 5.69 -7.85
CA VAL A 149 -0.76 5.46 -6.71
C VAL A 149 -1.29 6.81 -6.23
N ALA A 150 -2.61 6.97 -6.28
CA ALA A 150 -3.34 8.16 -5.81
C ALA A 150 -4.55 7.68 -5.00
N VAL A 151 -4.42 7.72 -3.68
CA VAL A 151 -5.45 7.30 -2.74
C VAL A 151 -6.26 8.51 -2.23
N PRO A 152 -7.45 8.31 -1.66
CA PRO A 152 -8.19 9.39 -0.99
C PRO A 152 -7.31 10.11 0.03
N PRO A 153 -7.49 11.44 0.24
CA PRO A 153 -6.70 12.17 1.22
C PRO A 153 -6.77 11.56 2.62
N ALA A 154 -5.62 11.43 3.28
CA ALA A 154 -5.57 11.01 4.67
C ALA A 154 -6.27 12.06 5.56
N PRO A 155 -6.87 11.65 6.69
CA PRO A 155 -7.35 12.60 7.67
C PRO A 155 -6.21 13.54 8.08
N ARG A 156 -6.40 14.86 7.94
CA ARG A 156 -5.35 15.88 8.20
C ARG A 156 -4.73 15.74 9.58
N ARG A 157 -5.53 15.35 10.57
CA ARG A 157 -5.04 15.11 11.93
C ARG A 157 -3.99 14.00 11.96
N ASP A 158 -4.22 12.91 11.23
CA ASP A 158 -3.35 11.73 11.21
C ASP A 158 -2.09 11.99 10.39
N ALA A 159 -2.20 12.61 9.22
CA ALA A 159 -1.06 13.07 8.41
C ALA A 159 -0.14 14.00 9.21
N SER A 160 -0.71 15.02 9.86
CA SER A 160 0.02 15.95 10.71
C SER A 160 0.63 15.28 11.94
N ARG A 161 -0.06 14.30 12.54
CA ARG A 161 0.41 13.53 13.69
C ARG A 161 1.61 12.66 13.33
N LEU A 162 1.56 11.95 12.19
CA LEU A 162 2.68 11.18 11.65
C LEU A 162 3.91 12.08 11.48
N VAL A 163 3.80 13.16 10.69
CA VAL A 163 4.94 14.03 10.37
C VAL A 163 5.57 14.63 11.64
N ARG A 164 4.76 15.03 12.63
CA ARG A 164 5.28 15.50 13.93
C ARG A 164 5.99 14.42 14.73
N ALA A 165 5.51 13.18 14.67
CA ALA A 165 6.15 12.07 15.39
C ALA A 165 7.51 11.70 14.80
N CYS A 166 7.69 11.88 13.49
CA CYS A 166 8.93 11.61 12.77
C CYS A 166 10.02 12.69 12.99
N ARG A 167 9.62 13.91 13.37
CA ARG A 167 10.48 15.10 13.60
C ARG A 167 11.40 14.99 14.82
#